data_84e61cf1352ac9abc3580d866897444e
#
_entry.id   84e61cf1352ac9abc3580d866897444e
#
_cell.length_a   1.000
_cell.length_b   1.000
_cell.length_c   1.000
_cell.angle_alpha   90.00
_cell.angle_beta   90.00
_cell.angle_gamma   90.00
#
_symmetry.space_group_name_H-M   'P 1'
#
loop_
_entity.id
_entity.type
_entity.pdbx_description
1 polymer ?
#
loop_
_entity_poly.entity_id
_entity_poly.type
_entity_poly.pdbx_seq_one_letter_code
_entity_poly.pdbx_strand_id
1 'polypeptide(L)'
;VGANAKMNEFCAAMGLCNLRHVDAEIQKRKAVVECYMDHLNGVDGIQLNPIQKDVTPNYAYFPVVFDGFGADRNQIYDALAANDIYPRKYFYPLTNAFQCYEGRFSPEDTPVASYMAERVLTLPLYAGLSVRDVDRICRILKECGTGPGR
;
A
#
# COMPACT_ATOMS: atom_id res chain seq x y z
N VAL A 1 18.16 23.89 8.83
CA VAL A 1 18.57 23.76 10.25
C VAL A 1 17.99 22.47 10.76
N GLY A 2 18.83 21.51 11.12
CA GLY A 2 18.41 20.22 11.68
C GLY A 2 18.28 20.29 13.20
N ALA A 3 17.39 19.47 13.77
CA ALA A 3 17.30 19.29 15.22
C ALA A 3 18.46 18.41 15.72
N ASN A 4 18.98 18.71 16.90
CA ASN A 4 19.92 17.84 17.59
C ASN A 4 19.17 16.71 18.29
N ALA A 5 18.75 15.70 17.49
CA ALA A 5 18.01 14.54 17.98
C ALA A 5 18.98 13.38 18.22
N LYS A 6 19.06 12.93 19.48
CA LYS A 6 19.85 11.76 19.90
C LYS A 6 18.93 10.64 20.34
N MET A 7 19.32 9.41 20.00
CA MET A 7 18.62 8.21 20.47
C MET A 7 18.93 8.04 21.97
N ASN A 8 17.89 7.85 22.79
CA ASN A 8 18.05 7.50 24.20
C ASN A 8 18.22 5.98 24.37
N GLU A 9 18.61 5.55 25.56
CA GLU A 9 18.93 4.15 25.86
C GLU A 9 17.72 3.22 25.70
N PHE A 10 16.51 3.68 26.00
CA PHE A 10 15.28 2.89 25.82
C PHE A 10 15.00 2.63 24.35
N CYS A 11 15.12 3.67 23.51
CA CYS A 11 14.96 3.51 22.05
C CYS A 11 16.05 2.59 21.49
N ALA A 12 17.29 2.69 21.96
CA ALA A 12 18.38 1.82 21.55
C ALA A 12 18.13 0.36 21.96
N ALA A 13 17.70 0.12 23.20
CA ALA A 13 17.36 -1.21 23.70
C ALA A 13 16.21 -1.84 22.90
N MET A 14 15.13 -1.09 22.61
CA MET A 14 14.03 -1.54 21.76
C MET A 14 14.52 -1.87 20.35
N GLY A 15 15.38 -1.02 19.77
CA GLY A 15 15.97 -1.26 18.45
C GLY A 15 16.76 -2.56 18.41
N LEU A 16 17.62 -2.81 19.39
CA LEU A 16 18.39 -4.05 19.50
C LEU A 16 17.50 -5.28 19.69
N CYS A 17 16.41 -5.18 20.44
CA CYS A 17 15.46 -6.27 20.60
C CYS A 17 14.75 -6.56 19.25
N ASN A 18 14.28 -5.54 18.55
CA ASN A 18 13.57 -5.68 17.30
C ASN A 18 14.46 -6.26 16.19
N LEU A 19 15.74 -5.85 16.13
CA LEU A 19 16.69 -6.37 15.14
C LEU A 19 16.88 -7.89 15.19
N ARG A 20 16.67 -8.52 16.35
CA ARG A 20 16.73 -9.99 16.50
C ARG A 20 15.62 -10.71 15.75
N HIS A 21 14.53 -10.02 15.42
CA HIS A 21 13.32 -10.58 14.82
C HIS A 21 13.07 -10.12 13.39
N VAL A 22 13.81 -9.08 12.92
CA VAL A 22 13.51 -8.39 11.66
C VAL A 22 13.48 -9.31 10.45
N ASP A 23 14.41 -10.25 10.34
CA ASP A 23 14.49 -11.18 9.21
C ASP A 23 13.29 -12.14 9.19
N ALA A 24 12.89 -12.67 10.36
CA ALA A 24 11.72 -13.53 10.47
C ALA A 24 10.42 -12.76 10.10
N GLU A 25 10.31 -11.50 10.52
CA GLU A 25 9.16 -10.66 10.20
C GLU A 25 9.13 -10.28 8.71
N ILE A 26 10.28 -10.10 8.07
CA ILE A 26 10.39 -9.90 6.62
C ILE A 26 9.91 -11.16 5.88
N GLN A 27 10.33 -12.36 6.29
CA GLN A 27 9.89 -13.60 5.64
C GLN A 27 8.37 -13.82 5.79
N LYS A 28 7.78 -13.51 6.94
CA LYS A 28 6.33 -13.58 7.12
C LYS A 28 5.59 -12.63 6.19
N ARG A 29 6.06 -11.37 6.06
CA ARG A 29 5.47 -10.41 5.11
C ARG A 29 5.64 -10.83 3.67
N LYS A 30 6.78 -11.46 3.33
CA LYS A 30 7.01 -12.04 2.01
C LYS A 30 5.91 -13.04 1.65
N ALA A 31 5.60 -13.98 2.54
CA ALA A 31 4.54 -14.98 2.31
C ALA A 31 3.16 -14.32 2.08
N VAL A 32 2.85 -13.24 2.80
CA VAL A 32 1.62 -12.45 2.58
C VAL A 32 1.62 -11.81 1.20
N VAL A 33 2.74 -11.22 0.78
CA VAL A 33 2.88 -10.61 -0.56
C VAL A 33 2.73 -11.65 -1.65
N GLU A 34 3.35 -12.82 -1.50
CA GLU A 34 3.21 -13.93 -2.46
C GLU A 34 1.74 -14.36 -2.59
N CYS A 35 1.01 -14.47 -1.49
CA CYS A 35 -0.42 -14.76 -1.52
C CYS A 35 -1.24 -13.67 -2.26
N TYR A 36 -0.95 -12.38 -2.02
CA TYR A 36 -1.58 -11.31 -2.79
C TYR A 36 -1.25 -11.38 -4.28
N MET A 37 0.01 -11.66 -4.63
CA MET A 37 0.44 -11.80 -6.02
C MET A 37 -0.30 -12.95 -6.71
N ASP A 38 -0.47 -14.09 -6.06
CA ASP A 38 -1.20 -15.24 -6.61
C ASP A 38 -2.68 -14.90 -6.92
N HIS A 39 -3.28 -14.03 -6.13
CA HIS A 39 -4.66 -13.60 -6.34
C HIS A 39 -4.84 -12.51 -7.38
N LEU A 40 -3.92 -11.56 -7.45
CA LEU A 40 -4.11 -10.29 -8.16
C LEU A 40 -3.28 -10.16 -9.43
N ASN A 41 -2.26 -10.99 -9.61
CA ASN A 41 -1.45 -10.96 -10.81
C ASN A 41 -2.27 -11.38 -12.04
N GLY A 42 -2.20 -10.57 -13.11
CA GLY A 42 -2.94 -10.84 -14.35
C GLY A 42 -4.44 -10.49 -14.30
N VAL A 43 -4.93 -9.87 -13.23
CA VAL A 43 -6.29 -9.35 -13.18
C VAL A 43 -6.36 -8.05 -13.96
N ASP A 44 -7.26 -7.96 -14.94
CA ASP A 44 -7.43 -6.78 -15.78
C ASP A 44 -7.75 -5.53 -14.94
N GLY A 45 -7.04 -4.43 -15.24
CA GLY A 45 -7.20 -3.17 -14.52
C GLY A 45 -6.51 -3.11 -13.16
N ILE A 46 -5.80 -4.16 -12.75
CA ILE A 46 -4.93 -4.18 -11.57
C ILE A 46 -3.46 -4.17 -12.01
N GLN A 47 -2.70 -3.20 -11.52
CA GLN A 47 -1.27 -3.12 -11.74
C GLN A 47 -0.53 -3.30 -10.42
N LEU A 48 0.37 -4.26 -10.39
CA LEU A 48 1.23 -4.57 -9.25
C LEU A 48 2.67 -4.14 -9.55
N ASN A 49 3.38 -3.67 -8.51
CA ASN A 49 4.78 -3.35 -8.65
C ASN A 49 5.62 -4.63 -8.78
N PRO A 50 6.38 -4.81 -9.86
CA PRO A 50 7.31 -5.93 -9.95
C PRO A 50 8.45 -5.73 -8.94
N ILE A 51 8.94 -6.83 -8.39
CA ILE A 51 10.19 -6.81 -7.61
C ILE A 51 11.32 -6.47 -8.57
N GLN A 52 12.04 -5.39 -8.28
CA GLN A 52 13.15 -4.95 -9.12
C GLN A 52 14.30 -5.97 -9.03
N LYS A 53 14.95 -6.18 -10.18
CA LYS A 53 16.17 -6.99 -10.24
C LYS A 53 17.25 -6.35 -9.34
N ASP A 54 18.02 -7.19 -8.67
CA ASP A 54 19.11 -6.78 -7.77
C ASP A 54 18.69 -5.98 -6.52
N VAL A 55 17.40 -6.06 -6.14
CA VAL A 55 16.87 -5.50 -4.90
C VAL A 55 16.40 -6.62 -4.00
N THR A 56 16.79 -6.58 -2.72
CA THR A 56 16.23 -7.42 -1.67
C THR A 56 15.10 -6.65 -0.98
N PRO A 57 13.82 -6.98 -1.25
CA PRO A 57 12.70 -6.25 -0.68
C PRO A 57 12.53 -6.56 0.80
N ASN A 58 12.13 -5.56 1.57
CA ASN A 58 11.74 -5.73 2.98
C ASN A 58 10.24 -5.93 3.18
N TYR A 59 9.46 -5.91 2.10
CA TYR A 59 8.02 -6.07 2.09
C TYR A 59 7.31 -5.12 3.08
N ALA A 60 7.68 -3.84 3.04
CA ALA A 60 7.10 -2.83 3.94
C ALA A 60 5.69 -2.41 3.51
N TYR A 61 5.43 -2.41 2.20
CA TYR A 61 4.17 -1.97 1.60
C TYR A 61 3.77 -2.88 0.44
N PHE A 62 2.45 -2.97 0.20
CA PHE A 62 1.88 -3.64 -0.97
C PHE A 62 0.95 -2.67 -1.71
N PRO A 63 1.50 -1.79 -2.56
CA PRO A 63 0.71 -0.87 -3.37
C PRO A 63 0.09 -1.60 -4.55
N VAL A 64 -1.18 -1.28 -4.81
CA VAL A 64 -1.96 -1.76 -5.95
C VAL A 64 -2.54 -0.56 -6.67
N VAL A 65 -2.35 -0.48 -7.98
CA VAL A 65 -2.91 0.58 -8.82
C VAL A 65 -4.12 0.03 -9.56
N PHE A 66 -5.24 0.74 -9.46
CA PHE A 66 -6.50 0.40 -10.14
C PHE A 66 -6.69 1.34 -11.33
N ASP A 67 -6.54 0.78 -12.53
CA ASP A 67 -6.64 1.52 -13.77
C ASP A 67 -7.40 0.69 -14.82
N GLY A 68 -8.63 1.08 -15.10
CA GLY A 68 -9.54 0.31 -15.95
C GLY A 68 -10.17 -0.92 -15.26
N PHE A 69 -10.14 -1.00 -13.94
CA PHE A 69 -10.60 -2.17 -13.16
C PHE A 69 -12.12 -2.32 -13.06
N GLY A 70 -12.94 -1.40 -13.51
CA GLY A 70 -14.40 -1.45 -13.36
C GLY A 70 -14.93 -0.75 -12.11
N ALA A 71 -14.10 -0.52 -11.10
CA ALA A 71 -14.35 0.34 -9.94
C ALA A 71 -13.13 1.25 -9.71
N ASP A 72 -13.38 2.50 -9.34
CA ASP A 72 -12.31 3.42 -8.99
C ASP A 72 -11.74 3.13 -7.59
N ARG A 73 -10.56 3.69 -7.31
CA ARG A 73 -9.85 3.56 -6.05
C ARG A 73 -10.72 3.92 -4.82
N ASN A 74 -11.60 4.91 -4.91
CA ASN A 74 -12.42 5.33 -3.78
C ASN A 74 -13.57 4.35 -3.55
N GLN A 75 -14.22 3.86 -4.60
CA GLN A 75 -15.24 2.82 -4.52
C GLN A 75 -14.68 1.54 -3.87
N ILE A 76 -13.47 1.15 -4.27
CA ILE A 76 -12.77 0.00 -3.69
C ILE A 76 -12.44 0.25 -2.21
N TYR A 77 -11.97 1.45 -1.87
CA TYR A 77 -11.70 1.83 -0.49
C TYR A 77 -12.96 1.72 0.38
N ASP A 78 -14.08 2.25 -0.11
CA ASP A 78 -15.36 2.25 0.61
C ASP A 78 -15.93 0.83 0.78
N ALA A 79 -15.80 -0.02 -0.24
CA ALA A 79 -16.20 -1.43 -0.16
C ALA A 79 -15.36 -2.22 0.87
N LEU A 80 -14.05 -1.98 0.92
CA LEU A 80 -13.18 -2.58 1.94
C LEU A 80 -13.51 -2.05 3.33
N ALA A 81 -13.70 -0.73 3.48
CA ALA A 81 -14.06 -0.11 4.76
C ALA A 81 -15.40 -0.61 5.31
N ALA A 82 -16.38 -0.85 4.44
CA ALA A 82 -17.67 -1.47 4.81
C ALA A 82 -17.53 -2.90 5.35
N ASN A 83 -16.36 -3.51 5.17
CA ASN A 83 -16.00 -4.83 5.66
C ASN A 83 -14.91 -4.79 6.76
N ASP A 84 -14.73 -3.63 7.42
CA ASP A 84 -13.72 -3.41 8.47
C ASP A 84 -12.26 -3.61 7.99
N ILE A 85 -12.00 -3.35 6.70
CA ILE A 85 -10.67 -3.40 6.11
C ILE A 85 -10.29 -1.99 5.65
N TYR A 86 -9.21 -1.44 6.22
CA TYR A 86 -8.80 -0.04 6.00
C TYR A 86 -7.46 0.03 5.25
N PRO A 87 -7.46 -0.02 3.90
CA PRO A 87 -6.27 0.23 3.11
C PRO A 87 -5.87 1.70 3.20
N ARG A 88 -4.68 2.04 2.75
CA ARG A 88 -4.19 3.41 2.80
C ARG A 88 -4.05 4.02 1.41
N LYS A 89 -4.49 5.27 1.27
CA LYS A 89 -4.28 6.09 0.08
C LYS A 89 -2.89 6.74 0.17
N TYR A 90 -1.84 6.03 -0.22
CA TYR A 90 -0.46 6.49 -0.12
C TYR A 90 0.08 7.02 -1.46
N PHE A 91 0.32 8.31 -1.61
CA PHE A 91 0.04 9.38 -0.66
C PHE A 91 -1.03 10.27 -1.26
N TYR A 92 -2.09 10.50 -0.51
CA TYR A 92 -3.19 11.36 -0.93
C TYR A 92 -3.68 12.19 0.27
N PRO A 93 -3.88 13.51 0.11
CA PRO A 93 -3.56 14.28 -1.10
C PRO A 93 -2.04 14.38 -1.35
N LEU A 94 -1.64 14.79 -2.57
CA LEU A 94 -0.24 15.06 -2.89
C LEU A 94 0.33 16.16 -2.01
N THR A 95 1.63 16.09 -1.69
CA THR A 95 2.29 17.09 -0.84
C THR A 95 2.18 18.51 -1.40
N ASN A 96 2.32 18.66 -2.73
CA ASN A 96 2.18 19.95 -3.40
C ASN A 96 0.73 20.45 -3.52
N ALA A 97 -0.27 19.61 -3.13
CA ALA A 97 -1.68 19.99 -3.02
C ALA A 97 -2.09 20.45 -1.61
N PHE A 98 -1.18 20.46 -0.64
CA PHE A 98 -1.50 20.92 0.70
C PHE A 98 -1.69 22.44 0.74
N GLN A 99 -2.64 22.90 1.53
CA GLN A 99 -2.98 24.32 1.67
C GLN A 99 -1.76 25.20 1.99
N CYS A 100 -0.79 24.71 2.75
CA CYS A 100 0.43 25.48 3.07
C CYS A 100 1.33 25.75 1.86
N TYR A 101 1.10 25.09 0.73
CA TYR A 101 1.82 25.24 -0.53
C TYR A 101 1.00 25.92 -1.63
N GLU A 102 -0.25 26.28 -1.34
CA GLU A 102 -1.16 26.93 -2.28
C GLU A 102 -0.53 28.20 -2.87
N GLY A 103 -0.63 28.37 -4.19
CA GLY A 103 -0.03 29.49 -4.94
C GLY A 103 1.50 29.41 -5.15
N ARG A 104 2.17 28.37 -4.62
CA ARG A 104 3.61 28.13 -4.81
C ARG A 104 3.92 26.88 -5.64
N PHE A 105 3.09 25.86 -5.54
CA PHE A 105 3.23 24.60 -6.26
C PHE A 105 1.85 24.13 -6.72
N SER A 106 1.83 23.35 -7.81
CA SER A 106 0.59 22.78 -8.35
C SER A 106 0.73 21.26 -8.49
N PRO A 107 -0.34 20.46 -8.25
CA PRO A 107 -0.39 19.06 -8.64
C PRO A 107 -0.09 18.80 -10.13
N GLU A 108 -0.36 19.79 -10.99
CA GLU A 108 -0.06 19.76 -12.43
C GLU A 108 1.44 19.69 -12.73
N ASP A 109 2.29 20.20 -11.82
CA ASP A 109 3.75 20.10 -11.92
C ASP A 109 4.26 18.67 -11.77
N THR A 110 3.44 17.77 -11.25
CA THR A 110 3.78 16.36 -10.98
C THR A 110 2.75 15.41 -11.56
N PRO A 111 2.57 15.35 -12.90
CA PRO A 111 1.46 14.61 -13.53
C PRO A 111 1.49 13.12 -13.24
N VAL A 112 2.67 12.48 -13.16
CA VAL A 112 2.80 11.06 -12.83
C VAL A 112 2.35 10.80 -11.38
N ALA A 113 2.77 11.64 -10.43
CA ALA A 113 2.37 11.50 -9.03
C ALA A 113 0.86 11.74 -8.87
N SER A 114 0.29 12.71 -9.58
CA SER A 114 -1.15 12.98 -9.61
C SER A 114 -1.93 11.79 -10.12
N TYR A 115 -1.51 11.22 -11.25
CA TYR A 115 -2.11 10.02 -11.82
C TYR A 115 -2.11 8.84 -10.83
N MET A 116 -0.97 8.57 -10.21
CA MET A 116 -0.80 7.48 -9.24
C MET A 116 -1.60 7.72 -7.96
N ALA A 117 -1.60 8.94 -7.42
CA ALA A 117 -2.29 9.28 -6.18
C ALA A 117 -3.80 9.06 -6.24
N GLU A 118 -4.39 9.16 -7.43
CA GLU A 118 -5.82 8.92 -7.64
C GLU A 118 -6.19 7.43 -7.76
N ARG A 119 -5.21 6.58 -8.06
CA ARG A 119 -5.44 5.18 -8.44
C ARG A 119 -4.85 4.16 -7.47
N VAL A 120 -3.94 4.55 -6.60
CA VAL A 120 -3.22 3.63 -5.72
C VAL A 120 -3.94 3.42 -4.39
N LEU A 121 -4.01 2.17 -3.94
CA LEU A 121 -4.23 1.79 -2.56
C LEU A 121 -3.07 0.90 -2.09
N THR A 122 -2.63 1.14 -0.87
CA THR A 122 -1.71 0.23 -0.18
C THR A 122 -2.55 -0.71 0.67
N LEU A 123 -2.59 -1.98 0.30
CA LEU A 123 -3.34 -3.01 1.00
C LEU A 123 -2.71 -3.34 2.36
N PRO A 124 -3.48 -3.88 3.32
CA PRO A 124 -2.94 -4.30 4.61
C PRO A 124 -1.80 -5.31 4.43
N LEU A 125 -0.66 -5.02 5.06
CA LEU A 125 0.52 -5.88 5.02
C LEU A 125 1.25 -5.83 6.36
N TYR A 126 1.25 -6.94 7.09
CA TYR A 126 2.00 -7.14 8.34
C TYR A 126 2.25 -8.63 8.56
N ALA A 127 3.22 -8.96 9.38
CA ALA A 127 3.70 -10.33 9.55
C ALA A 127 2.66 -11.31 10.13
N GLY A 128 1.64 -10.80 10.85
CA GLY A 128 0.56 -11.60 11.43
C GLY A 128 -0.70 -11.68 10.58
N LEU A 129 -0.69 -11.11 9.35
CA LEU A 129 -1.86 -11.19 8.46
C LEU A 129 -2.03 -12.62 7.97
N SER A 130 -3.21 -13.21 8.22
CA SER A 130 -3.47 -14.59 7.82
C SER A 130 -3.77 -14.70 6.33
N VAL A 131 -3.47 -15.86 5.73
CA VAL A 131 -3.87 -16.18 4.34
C VAL A 131 -5.38 -16.02 4.16
N ARG A 132 -6.17 -16.46 5.13
CA ARG A 132 -7.64 -16.31 5.10
C ARG A 132 -8.08 -14.84 5.00
N ASP A 133 -7.38 -13.93 5.67
CA ASP A 133 -7.69 -12.49 5.58
C ASP A 133 -7.27 -11.93 4.23
N VAL A 134 -6.14 -12.37 3.67
CA VAL A 134 -5.73 -12.03 2.31
C VAL A 134 -6.76 -12.51 1.30
N ASP A 135 -7.22 -13.75 1.38
CA ASP A 135 -8.28 -14.31 0.53
C ASP A 135 -9.56 -13.47 0.60
N ARG A 136 -9.96 -13.08 1.82
CA ARG A 136 -11.12 -12.21 2.04
C ARG A 136 -10.96 -10.85 1.37
N ILE A 137 -9.80 -10.20 1.54
CA ILE A 137 -9.49 -8.92 0.91
C ILE A 137 -9.56 -9.05 -0.61
N CYS A 138 -8.88 -10.04 -1.18
CA CYS A 138 -8.83 -10.25 -2.62
C CYS A 138 -10.20 -10.58 -3.22
N ARG A 139 -11.06 -11.31 -2.49
CA ARG A 139 -12.43 -11.59 -2.92
C ARG A 139 -13.23 -10.31 -3.04
N ILE A 140 -13.21 -9.45 -2.01
CA ILE A 140 -13.92 -8.16 -2.01
C ILE A 140 -13.43 -7.28 -3.18
N LEU A 141 -12.11 -7.23 -3.40
CA LEU A 141 -11.54 -6.50 -4.54
C LEU A 141 -12.11 -7.00 -5.87
N LYS A 142 -12.12 -8.31 -6.10
CA LYS A 142 -12.64 -8.90 -7.34
C LYS A 142 -14.13 -8.66 -7.54
N GLU A 143 -14.92 -8.73 -6.46
CA GLU A 143 -16.35 -8.41 -6.49
C GLU A 143 -16.60 -6.95 -6.91
N CYS A 144 -15.75 -6.00 -6.48
CA CYS A 144 -15.83 -4.61 -6.95
C CYS A 144 -15.55 -4.47 -8.44
N GLY A 145 -14.62 -5.24 -8.99
CA GLY A 145 -14.27 -5.20 -10.42
C GLY A 145 -15.34 -5.81 -11.32
N THR A 146 -16.15 -6.73 -10.78
CA THR A 146 -17.23 -7.39 -11.53
C THR A 146 -18.56 -6.66 -11.43
N GLY A 147 -18.64 -5.44 -10.94
CA GLY A 147 -19.82 -4.62 -10.64
C GLY A 147 -21.13 -5.02 -11.34
N PRO A 148 -22.32 -4.69 -10.84
CA PRO A 148 -23.58 -5.12 -11.42
C PRO A 148 -23.76 -4.52 -12.82
N GLY A 149 -23.46 -5.32 -13.86
CA GLY A 149 -23.94 -5.11 -15.21
C GLY A 149 -23.01 -4.33 -16.16
N ARG A 150 -22.21 -5.04 -16.91
CA ARG A 150 -22.07 -4.78 -18.36
C ARG A 150 -22.89 -5.76 -19.14
#